data_e07161acbd009dee4aab30b494731695
#
_entry.id   e07161acbd009dee4aab30b494731695
#
_cell.length_a   1.000
_cell.length_b   1.000
_cell.length_c   1.000
_cell.angle_alpha   90.00
_cell.angle_beta   90.00
_cell.angle_gamma   90.00
#
_symmetry.space_group_name_H-M   'P 1'
#
loop_
_entity.id
_entity.type
_entity.pdbx_description
1 polymer ?
#
loop_
_entity_poly.entity_id
_entity_poly.type
_entity_poly.pdbx_seq_one_letter_code
_entity_poly.pdbx_strand_id
1 'polypeptide(L)'
;MKKKNIKYTILKTSYALFQQYGYHNVSVLQICQACQISKPTFYKHLKSKENILNYYFKSIDTYIPDEWYRYTDVTNYWNHITKGFLYLIDHIQLVGIDLYTENFIVNLKNETQTLIEVRAFHDTICDLIEAGQQAGQILNPASSEELYQIAMRLLSGYGAYWCMIQGRNDLKDEFIQGLSASFFVNEEAHHD
;
A
#
# COMPACT_ATOMS: atom_id res chain seq x y z
N MET A 1 -21.52 -23.87 -12.16
CA MET A 1 -20.32 -23.14 -12.66
C MET A 1 -20.33 -21.73 -12.07
N LYS A 2 -19.36 -21.37 -11.18
CA LYS A 2 -19.21 -20.00 -10.68
C LYS A 2 -18.92 -19.10 -11.88
N LYS A 3 -19.74 -18.05 -12.13
CA LYS A 3 -19.43 -17.00 -13.12
C LYS A 3 -18.00 -16.50 -12.81
N LYS A 4 -17.04 -16.82 -13.68
CA LYS A 4 -15.68 -16.25 -13.58
C LYS A 4 -15.86 -14.74 -13.56
N ASN A 5 -15.42 -14.08 -12.48
CA ASN A 5 -15.44 -12.62 -12.43
C ASN A 5 -14.44 -12.11 -13.47
N ILE A 6 -14.96 -11.73 -14.64
CA ILE A 6 -14.15 -11.29 -15.80
C ILE A 6 -13.19 -10.17 -15.39
N LYS A 7 -13.67 -9.22 -14.56
CA LYS A 7 -12.83 -8.13 -14.06
C LYS A 7 -11.64 -8.65 -13.26
N TYR A 8 -11.85 -9.60 -12.36
CA TYR A 8 -10.76 -10.23 -11.60
C TYR A 8 -9.77 -10.95 -12.52
N THR A 9 -10.26 -11.65 -13.55
CA THR A 9 -9.39 -12.30 -14.53
C THR A 9 -8.53 -11.28 -15.28
N ILE A 10 -9.11 -10.16 -15.73
CA ILE A 10 -8.39 -9.10 -16.41
C ILE A 10 -7.29 -8.54 -15.48
N LEU A 11 -7.62 -8.18 -14.24
CA LEU A 11 -6.67 -7.61 -13.29
C LEU A 11 -5.49 -8.56 -13.04
N LYS A 12 -5.77 -9.82 -12.71
CA LYS A 12 -4.74 -10.84 -12.43
C LYS A 12 -3.84 -11.07 -13.63
N THR A 13 -4.42 -11.23 -14.83
CA THR A 13 -3.66 -11.48 -16.07
C THR A 13 -2.82 -10.27 -16.45
N SER A 14 -3.39 -9.06 -16.36
CA SER A 14 -2.64 -7.83 -16.66
C SER A 14 -1.46 -7.65 -15.74
N TYR A 15 -1.65 -7.91 -14.45
CA TYR A 15 -0.57 -7.81 -13.48
C TYR A 15 0.59 -8.76 -13.80
N ALA A 16 0.31 -10.04 -14.11
CA ALA A 16 1.34 -10.99 -14.50
C ALA A 16 2.08 -10.54 -15.78
N LEU A 17 1.35 -9.96 -16.74
CA LEU A 17 1.98 -9.42 -17.96
C LEU A 17 2.86 -8.21 -17.64
N PHE A 18 2.42 -7.31 -16.75
CA PHE A 18 3.21 -6.14 -16.36
C PHE A 18 4.49 -6.54 -15.64
N GLN A 19 4.44 -7.53 -14.74
CA GLN A 19 5.63 -8.05 -14.07
C GLN A 19 6.62 -8.69 -15.04
N GLN A 20 6.11 -9.38 -16.07
CA GLN A 20 6.97 -10.10 -17.03
C GLN A 20 7.59 -9.20 -18.09
N TYR A 21 6.83 -8.22 -18.59
CA TYR A 21 7.20 -7.42 -19.76
C TYR A 21 7.38 -5.92 -19.48
N GLY A 22 7.09 -5.48 -18.26
CA GLY A 22 7.01 -4.06 -17.91
C GLY A 22 5.69 -3.41 -18.32
N TYR A 23 5.23 -2.43 -17.53
CA TYR A 23 3.94 -1.77 -17.77
C TYR A 23 3.82 -1.17 -19.16
N HIS A 24 4.81 -0.41 -19.61
CA HIS A 24 4.77 0.31 -20.91
C HIS A 24 4.72 -0.63 -22.13
N ASN A 25 5.33 -1.80 -22.01
CA ASN A 25 5.44 -2.75 -23.11
C ASN A 25 4.18 -3.62 -23.30
N VAL A 26 3.22 -3.56 -22.36
CA VAL A 26 1.98 -4.33 -22.44
C VAL A 26 0.84 -3.47 -22.94
N SER A 27 0.25 -3.82 -24.07
CA SER A 27 -0.89 -3.16 -24.67
C SER A 27 -2.23 -3.78 -24.19
N VAL A 28 -3.32 -3.00 -24.27
CA VAL A 28 -4.68 -3.51 -24.02
C VAL A 28 -5.02 -4.69 -24.94
N LEU A 29 -4.47 -4.71 -26.17
CA LEU A 29 -4.69 -5.83 -27.09
C LEU A 29 -4.08 -7.13 -26.56
N GLN A 30 -2.85 -7.09 -26.06
CA GLN A 30 -2.19 -8.27 -25.47
C GLN A 30 -2.93 -8.76 -24.23
N ILE A 31 -3.44 -7.84 -23.38
CA ILE A 31 -4.27 -8.21 -22.23
C ILE A 31 -5.54 -8.91 -22.70
N CYS A 32 -6.23 -8.37 -23.72
CA CYS A 32 -7.43 -8.97 -24.27
C CYS A 32 -7.17 -10.38 -24.83
N GLN A 33 -6.07 -10.56 -25.56
CA GLN A 33 -5.66 -11.87 -26.10
C GLN A 33 -5.40 -12.88 -25.00
N ALA A 34 -4.62 -12.50 -23.98
CA ALA A 34 -4.31 -13.36 -22.85
C ALA A 34 -5.55 -13.75 -22.02
N CYS A 35 -6.52 -12.84 -21.91
CA CYS A 35 -7.79 -13.09 -21.22
C CYS A 35 -8.85 -13.77 -22.10
N GLN A 36 -8.60 -13.94 -23.40
CA GLN A 36 -9.55 -14.42 -24.40
C GLN A 36 -10.85 -13.61 -24.44
N ILE A 37 -10.72 -12.27 -24.40
CA ILE A 37 -11.85 -11.32 -24.46
C ILE A 37 -11.67 -10.32 -25.59
N SER A 38 -12.77 -9.67 -25.98
CA SER A 38 -12.71 -8.57 -26.95
C SER A 38 -12.35 -7.23 -26.29
N LYS A 39 -11.79 -6.26 -27.05
CA LYS A 39 -11.57 -4.88 -26.58
C LYS A 39 -12.85 -4.24 -25.99
N PRO A 40 -14.03 -4.32 -26.61
CA PRO A 40 -15.26 -3.83 -25.99
C PRO A 40 -15.55 -4.45 -24.62
N THR A 41 -15.28 -5.75 -24.45
CA THR A 41 -15.43 -6.42 -23.15
C THR A 41 -14.45 -5.86 -22.12
N PHE A 42 -13.19 -5.61 -22.50
CA PHE A 42 -12.22 -4.96 -21.63
C PHE A 42 -12.72 -3.58 -21.16
N TYR A 43 -13.11 -2.70 -22.10
CA TYR A 43 -13.55 -1.34 -21.78
C TYR A 43 -14.87 -1.27 -21.03
N LYS A 44 -15.72 -2.30 -21.12
CA LYS A 44 -16.90 -2.46 -20.27
C LYS A 44 -16.56 -2.65 -18.79
N HIS A 45 -15.43 -3.30 -18.48
CA HIS A 45 -15.02 -3.61 -17.11
C HIS A 45 -13.99 -2.62 -16.57
N LEU A 46 -13.11 -2.09 -17.44
CA LEU A 46 -12.03 -1.18 -17.10
C LEU A 46 -11.95 -0.06 -18.14
N LYS A 47 -12.05 1.18 -17.69
CA LYS A 47 -12.10 2.34 -18.60
C LYS A 47 -10.78 2.55 -19.36
N SER A 48 -9.65 2.14 -18.78
CA SER A 48 -8.32 2.30 -19.38
C SER A 48 -7.32 1.31 -18.76
N LYS A 49 -6.09 1.28 -19.29
CA LYS A 49 -4.99 0.48 -18.73
C LYS A 49 -4.55 1.02 -17.36
N GLU A 50 -4.58 2.34 -17.18
CA GLU A 50 -4.27 3.01 -15.92
C GLU A 50 -5.24 2.61 -14.80
N ASN A 51 -6.50 2.34 -15.12
CA ASN A 51 -7.46 1.86 -14.14
C ASN A 51 -7.07 0.50 -13.54
N ILE A 52 -6.27 -0.31 -14.24
CA ILE A 52 -5.75 -1.58 -13.69
C ILE A 52 -4.86 -1.29 -12.46
N LEU A 53 -3.97 -0.29 -12.56
CA LEU A 53 -3.11 0.11 -11.45
C LEU A 53 -3.95 0.58 -10.26
N ASN A 54 -4.92 1.45 -10.50
CA ASN A 54 -5.81 1.96 -9.45
C ASN A 54 -6.54 0.83 -8.71
N TYR A 55 -7.03 -0.19 -9.43
CA TYR A 55 -7.67 -1.35 -8.79
C TYR A 55 -6.70 -2.21 -8.01
N TYR A 56 -5.48 -2.34 -8.51
CA TYR A 56 -4.45 -3.12 -7.85
C TYR A 56 -4.06 -2.49 -6.51
N PHE A 57 -3.78 -1.19 -6.51
CA PHE A 57 -3.40 -0.47 -5.29
C PHE A 57 -4.56 -0.30 -4.30
N LYS A 58 -5.81 -0.26 -4.77
CA LYS A 58 -6.99 -0.25 -3.88
C LYS A 58 -7.27 -1.59 -3.19
N SER A 59 -6.68 -2.69 -3.64
CA SER A 59 -6.85 -4.01 -3.03
C SER A 59 -5.76 -4.35 -2.01
N ILE A 60 -4.98 -3.35 -1.59
CA ILE A 60 -3.86 -3.53 -0.66
C ILE A 60 -4.31 -4.04 0.72
N ASP A 61 -5.53 -3.71 1.14
CA ASP A 61 -6.17 -4.23 2.35
C ASP A 61 -6.20 -5.77 2.41
N THR A 62 -6.29 -6.42 1.23
CA THR A 62 -6.25 -7.88 1.15
C THR A 62 -4.88 -8.49 1.48
N TYR A 63 -3.84 -7.67 1.60
CA TYR A 63 -2.49 -8.10 2.01
C TYR A 63 -2.23 -7.94 3.50
N ILE A 64 -3.11 -7.23 4.22
CA ILE A 64 -3.04 -7.12 5.67
C ILE A 64 -3.82 -8.31 6.24
N PRO A 65 -3.19 -9.19 7.04
CA PRO A 65 -3.88 -10.32 7.63
C PRO A 65 -5.05 -9.90 8.52
N ASP A 66 -6.19 -10.61 8.45
CA ASP A 66 -7.36 -10.30 9.27
C ASP A 66 -7.05 -10.33 10.78
N GLU A 67 -6.11 -11.18 11.21
CA GLU A 67 -5.64 -11.26 12.59
C GLU A 67 -4.94 -9.99 13.06
N TRP A 68 -4.31 -9.21 12.16
CA TRP A 68 -3.67 -7.95 12.52
C TRP A 68 -4.70 -6.92 13.02
N TYR A 69 -5.93 -6.96 12.51
CA TYR A 69 -6.99 -6.07 12.95
C TYR A 69 -7.56 -6.43 14.35
N ARG A 70 -7.11 -7.55 14.94
CA ARG A 70 -7.52 -8.00 16.26
C ARG A 70 -6.41 -7.70 17.28
N TYR A 71 -6.50 -6.56 17.93
CA TYR A 71 -5.43 -6.04 18.80
C TYR A 71 -5.83 -5.93 20.29
N THR A 72 -6.88 -6.64 20.73
CA THR A 72 -7.40 -6.56 22.11
C THR A 72 -6.39 -6.96 23.19
N ASP A 73 -5.42 -7.82 22.87
CA ASP A 73 -4.42 -8.33 23.82
C ASP A 73 -3.01 -7.74 23.55
N VAL A 74 -2.93 -6.66 22.76
CA VAL A 74 -1.65 -6.04 22.41
C VAL A 74 -1.18 -5.16 23.57
N THR A 75 0.05 -5.37 24.01
CA THR A 75 0.76 -4.56 25.02
C THR A 75 1.82 -3.66 24.42
N ASN A 76 2.44 -4.06 23.30
CA ASN A 76 3.36 -3.24 22.53
C ASN A 76 2.64 -2.64 21.31
N TYR A 77 2.03 -1.48 21.50
CA TYR A 77 1.27 -0.77 20.46
C TYR A 77 2.17 -0.29 19.32
N TRP A 78 3.38 0.19 19.65
CA TRP A 78 4.35 0.61 18.66
C TRP A 78 4.72 -0.52 17.69
N ASN A 79 5.06 -1.69 18.21
CA ASN A 79 5.37 -2.85 17.38
C ASN A 79 4.17 -3.27 16.52
N HIS A 80 2.95 -3.15 17.02
CA HIS A 80 1.76 -3.48 16.25
C HIS A 80 1.49 -2.46 15.12
N ILE A 81 1.70 -1.17 15.36
CA ILE A 81 1.65 -0.10 14.34
C ILE A 81 2.68 -0.37 13.25
N THR A 82 3.94 -0.61 13.62
CA THR A 82 5.02 -0.85 12.66
C THR A 82 4.73 -2.08 11.79
N LYS A 83 4.22 -3.17 12.35
CA LYS A 83 3.80 -4.37 11.59
C LYS A 83 2.75 -4.03 10.54
N GLY A 84 1.76 -3.20 10.86
CA GLY A 84 0.75 -2.76 9.90
C GLY A 84 1.38 -2.05 8.69
N PHE A 85 2.28 -1.11 8.92
CA PHE A 85 3.00 -0.43 7.84
C PHE A 85 3.94 -1.36 7.07
N LEU A 86 4.57 -2.32 7.75
CA LEU A 86 5.43 -3.30 7.07
C LEU A 86 4.64 -4.16 6.07
N TYR A 87 3.38 -4.54 6.35
CA TYR A 87 2.53 -5.22 5.35
C TYR A 87 2.33 -4.35 4.10
N LEU A 88 2.15 -3.03 4.25
CA LEU A 88 2.02 -2.12 3.12
C LEU A 88 3.32 -2.03 2.33
N ILE A 89 4.46 -1.95 3.02
CA ILE A 89 5.80 -1.89 2.39
C ILE A 89 6.11 -3.21 1.67
N ASP A 90 5.80 -4.35 2.27
CA ASP A 90 5.96 -5.66 1.62
C ASP A 90 5.16 -5.72 0.31
N HIS A 91 3.95 -5.17 0.32
CA HIS A 91 3.15 -5.09 -0.90
C HIS A 91 3.78 -4.15 -1.93
N ILE A 92 4.27 -2.97 -1.52
CA ILE A 92 4.99 -2.04 -2.41
C ILE A 92 6.19 -2.73 -3.07
N GLN A 93 6.99 -3.46 -2.29
CA GLN A 93 8.16 -4.19 -2.80
C GLN A 93 7.77 -5.35 -3.72
N LEU A 94 6.67 -6.06 -3.40
CA LEU A 94 6.13 -7.12 -4.25
C LEU A 94 5.64 -6.59 -5.60
N VAL A 95 5.02 -5.42 -5.63
CA VAL A 95 4.59 -4.70 -6.84
C VAL A 95 5.79 -4.37 -7.72
N GLY A 96 6.87 -3.95 -7.10
CA GLY A 96 8.11 -3.58 -7.75
C GLY A 96 8.14 -2.12 -8.23
N ILE A 97 9.35 -1.66 -8.50
CA ILE A 97 9.66 -0.25 -8.81
C ILE A 97 8.85 0.25 -10.01
N ASP A 98 8.83 -0.53 -11.11
CA ASP A 98 8.16 -0.10 -12.34
C ASP A 98 6.69 0.23 -12.14
N LEU A 99 5.93 -0.70 -11.53
CA LEU A 99 4.49 -0.50 -11.34
C LEU A 99 4.19 0.53 -10.26
N TYR A 100 5.02 0.61 -9.22
CA TYR A 100 4.86 1.61 -8.17
C TYR A 100 5.14 3.02 -8.71
N THR A 101 6.18 3.18 -9.54
CA THR A 101 6.47 4.44 -10.25
C THR A 101 5.31 4.86 -11.14
N GLU A 102 4.78 3.93 -11.94
CA GLU A 102 3.63 4.21 -12.82
C GLU A 102 2.40 4.64 -12.03
N ASN A 103 2.16 4.02 -10.88
CA ASN A 103 1.06 4.43 -10.00
C ASN A 103 1.23 5.88 -9.53
N PHE A 104 2.44 6.30 -9.14
CA PHE A 104 2.72 7.69 -8.80
C PHE A 104 2.43 8.64 -9.97
N ILE A 105 2.91 8.29 -11.17
CA ILE A 105 2.71 9.11 -12.37
C ILE A 105 1.21 9.26 -12.69
N VAL A 106 0.46 8.16 -12.60
CA VAL A 106 -0.99 8.16 -12.85
C VAL A 106 -1.73 9.02 -11.81
N ASN A 107 -1.34 8.93 -10.54
CA ASN A 107 -1.94 9.73 -9.47
C ASN A 107 -1.67 11.23 -9.66
N LEU A 108 -0.43 11.60 -9.99
CA LEU A 108 -0.06 12.99 -10.24
C LEU A 108 -0.80 13.57 -11.45
N LYS A 109 -0.98 12.79 -12.54
CA LYS A 109 -1.67 13.24 -13.75
C LYS A 109 -3.18 13.39 -13.59
N ASN A 110 -3.79 12.53 -12.78
CA ASN A 110 -5.25 12.45 -12.66
C ASN A 110 -5.78 13.14 -11.39
N GLU A 111 -4.90 13.81 -10.63
CA GLU A 111 -5.24 14.42 -9.34
C GLU A 111 -5.99 13.44 -8.41
N THR A 112 -5.69 12.14 -8.55
CA THR A 112 -6.32 11.08 -7.76
C THR A 112 -5.41 10.70 -6.61
N GLN A 113 -5.95 10.69 -5.40
CA GLN A 113 -5.29 10.09 -4.24
C GLN A 113 -5.64 8.59 -4.20
N THR A 114 -4.93 7.77 -4.97
CA THR A 114 -5.04 6.31 -4.84
C THR A 114 -4.08 5.72 -3.81
N LEU A 115 -3.48 6.57 -2.98
CA LEU A 115 -2.76 6.13 -1.80
C LEU A 115 -3.78 5.69 -0.77
N ILE A 116 -3.90 4.41 -0.66
CA ILE A 116 -4.41 3.58 0.44
C ILE A 116 -5.35 4.32 1.42
N GLU A 117 -6.59 4.55 1.04
CA GLU A 117 -7.67 4.79 2.00
C GLU A 117 -8.38 3.46 2.29
N VAL A 118 -7.72 2.60 3.05
CA VAL A 118 -8.39 1.47 3.69
C VAL A 118 -8.89 1.97 5.04
N ARG A 119 -10.19 2.25 5.12
CA ARG A 119 -10.79 2.80 6.33
C ARG A 119 -10.49 1.94 7.56
N ALA A 120 -10.56 0.62 7.43
CA ALA A 120 -10.24 -0.29 8.54
C ALA A 120 -8.79 -0.13 9.02
N PHE A 121 -7.83 0.04 8.11
CA PHE A 121 -6.43 0.29 8.46
C PHE A 121 -6.26 1.64 9.17
N HIS A 122 -6.87 2.69 8.61
CA HIS A 122 -6.88 4.02 9.21
C HIS A 122 -7.40 3.97 10.65
N ASP A 123 -8.61 3.45 10.85
CA ASP A 123 -9.27 3.41 12.16
C ASP A 123 -8.41 2.61 13.17
N THR A 124 -7.89 1.43 12.77
CA THR A 124 -7.02 0.61 13.62
C THR A 124 -5.72 1.32 13.99
N ILE A 125 -5.05 1.98 13.04
CA ILE A 125 -3.81 2.71 13.35
C ILE A 125 -4.09 3.89 14.30
N CYS A 126 -5.17 4.62 14.10
CA CYS A 126 -5.53 5.73 15.00
C CYS A 126 -5.81 5.22 16.43
N ASP A 127 -6.56 4.13 16.59
CA ASP A 127 -6.81 3.52 17.89
C ASP A 127 -5.51 3.05 18.57
N LEU A 128 -4.60 2.44 17.81
CA LEU A 128 -3.29 1.99 18.31
C LEU A 128 -2.38 3.17 18.70
N ILE A 129 -2.41 4.27 17.96
CA ILE A 129 -1.68 5.49 18.31
C ILE A 129 -2.17 6.04 19.64
N GLU A 130 -3.50 6.17 19.82
CA GLU A 130 -4.09 6.67 21.07
C GLU A 130 -3.73 5.77 22.26
N ALA A 131 -3.84 4.45 22.10
CA ALA A 131 -3.44 3.50 23.13
C ALA A 131 -1.93 3.57 23.44
N GLY A 132 -1.09 3.71 22.41
CA GLY A 132 0.36 3.88 22.57
C GLY A 132 0.74 5.18 23.28
N GLN A 133 0.02 6.28 23.01
CA GLN A 133 0.19 7.56 23.75
C GLN A 133 -0.21 7.41 25.23
N GLN A 134 -1.35 6.77 25.50
CA GLN A 134 -1.81 6.52 26.88
C GLN A 134 -0.84 5.60 27.65
N ALA A 135 -0.22 4.65 26.98
CA ALA A 135 0.79 3.75 27.54
C ALA A 135 2.20 4.35 27.65
N GLY A 136 2.42 5.58 27.16
CA GLY A 136 3.72 6.24 27.18
C GLY A 136 4.73 5.66 26.19
N GLN A 137 4.31 4.88 25.21
CA GLN A 137 5.15 4.34 24.14
C GLN A 137 5.35 5.36 23.00
N ILE A 138 4.37 6.21 22.77
CA ILE A 138 4.38 7.30 21.78
C ILE A 138 4.31 8.62 22.56
N LEU A 139 5.35 9.43 22.47
CA LEU A 139 5.47 10.66 23.26
C LEU A 139 5.05 11.92 22.48
N ASN A 140 4.85 11.81 21.17
CA ASN A 140 4.36 12.93 20.38
C ASN A 140 2.89 13.21 20.75
N PRO A 141 2.56 14.45 21.22
CA PRO A 141 1.22 14.80 21.69
C PRO A 141 0.22 15.16 20.58
N ALA A 142 0.62 15.11 19.30
CA ALA A 142 -0.27 15.36 18.19
C ALA A 142 -1.42 14.34 18.17
N SER A 143 -2.56 14.69 17.57
CA SER A 143 -3.69 13.78 17.47
C SER A 143 -3.35 12.53 16.68
N SER A 144 -4.05 11.42 16.94
CA SER A 144 -3.89 10.17 16.21
C SER A 144 -4.08 10.35 14.70
N GLU A 145 -5.04 11.19 14.31
CA GLU A 145 -5.28 11.56 12.91
C GLU A 145 -4.07 12.28 12.28
N GLU A 146 -3.49 13.27 12.97
CA GLU A 146 -2.30 13.98 12.48
C GLU A 146 -1.10 13.04 12.34
N LEU A 147 -0.87 12.17 13.33
CA LEU A 147 0.22 11.19 13.30
C LEU A 147 0.01 10.15 12.18
N TYR A 148 -1.22 9.68 11.98
CA TYR A 148 -1.56 8.82 10.84
C TYR A 148 -1.24 9.51 9.51
N GLN A 149 -1.66 10.75 9.34
CA GLN A 149 -1.38 11.53 8.12
C GLN A 149 0.13 11.75 7.89
N ILE A 150 0.90 11.96 8.95
CA ILE A 150 2.36 12.03 8.88
C ILE A 150 2.92 10.69 8.40
N ALA A 151 2.50 9.58 9.00
CA ALA A 151 2.96 8.25 8.64
C ALA A 151 2.69 7.92 7.16
N MET A 152 1.48 8.22 6.67
CA MET A 152 1.11 7.99 5.27
C MET A 152 1.92 8.86 4.30
N ARG A 153 2.23 10.11 4.66
CA ARG A 153 3.10 10.98 3.85
C ARG A 153 4.55 10.51 3.86
N LEU A 154 5.05 10.04 5.00
CA LEU A 154 6.36 9.40 5.10
C LEU A 154 6.43 8.16 4.21
N LEU A 155 5.43 7.26 4.28
CA LEU A 155 5.37 6.06 3.43
C LEU A 155 5.43 6.43 1.95
N SER A 156 4.67 7.45 1.54
CA SER A 156 4.67 7.95 0.16
C SER A 156 6.03 8.54 -0.23
N GLY A 157 6.65 9.34 0.63
CA GLY A 157 7.93 9.98 0.38
C GLY A 157 9.07 8.98 0.27
N TYR A 158 9.17 8.05 1.23
CA TYR A 158 10.18 6.98 1.19
C TYR A 158 9.97 6.03 0.01
N GLY A 159 8.72 5.68 -0.31
CA GLY A 159 8.41 4.88 -1.49
C GLY A 159 8.80 5.55 -2.80
N ALA A 160 8.55 6.87 -2.94
CA ALA A 160 8.98 7.64 -4.10
C ALA A 160 10.51 7.70 -4.19
N TYR A 161 11.19 7.96 -3.08
CA TYR A 161 12.66 7.98 -3.03
C TYR A 161 13.26 6.61 -3.38
N TRP A 162 12.69 5.53 -2.85
CA TRP A 162 13.08 4.16 -3.18
C TRP A 162 13.02 3.89 -4.69
N CYS A 163 11.99 4.38 -5.38
CA CYS A 163 11.90 4.32 -6.84
C CYS A 163 13.01 5.14 -7.52
N MET A 164 13.27 6.38 -7.07
CA MET A 164 14.29 7.26 -7.64
C MET A 164 15.69 6.63 -7.60
N ILE A 165 16.00 5.92 -6.53
CA ILE A 165 17.31 5.26 -6.36
C ILE A 165 17.31 3.80 -6.80
N GLN A 166 16.28 3.34 -7.51
CA GLN A 166 16.18 1.99 -8.04
C GLN A 166 16.32 0.89 -6.96
N GLY A 167 15.70 1.11 -5.79
CA GLY A 167 15.65 0.12 -4.71
C GLY A 167 16.97 -0.16 -4.01
N ARG A 168 17.96 0.74 -4.09
CA ARG A 168 19.31 0.53 -3.51
C ARG A 168 19.40 0.65 -2.00
N ASN A 169 18.34 1.12 -1.33
CA ASN A 169 18.25 1.20 0.13
C ASN A 169 17.23 0.21 0.69
N ASP A 170 17.25 0.01 2.00
CA ASP A 170 16.22 -0.73 2.71
C ASP A 170 15.04 0.20 3.04
N LEU A 171 13.96 0.07 2.26
CA LEU A 171 12.75 0.88 2.42
C LEU A 171 12.11 0.67 3.80
N LYS A 172 12.17 -0.56 4.37
CA LYS A 172 11.57 -0.88 5.66
C LYS A 172 12.30 -0.17 6.78
N ASP A 173 13.62 -0.33 6.81
CA ASP A 173 14.46 0.25 7.86
C ASP A 173 14.38 1.77 7.85
N GLU A 174 14.51 2.41 6.69
CA GLU A 174 14.44 3.88 6.59
C GLU A 174 13.06 4.41 6.99
N PHE A 175 11.99 3.73 6.57
CA PHE A 175 10.63 4.13 6.94
C PHE A 175 10.42 4.03 8.45
N ILE A 176 10.80 2.91 9.09
CA ILE A 176 10.63 2.70 10.52
C ILE A 176 11.45 3.73 11.33
N GLN A 177 12.67 4.04 10.91
CA GLN A 177 13.47 5.10 11.55
C GLN A 177 12.79 6.47 11.47
N GLY A 178 12.30 6.83 10.28
CA GLY A 178 11.57 8.10 10.09
C GLY A 178 10.27 8.16 10.87
N LEU A 179 9.54 7.05 10.95
CA LEU A 179 8.31 6.94 11.70
C LEU A 179 8.56 7.06 13.20
N SER A 180 9.55 6.32 13.73
CA SER A 180 9.96 6.38 15.14
C SER A 180 10.37 7.78 15.57
N ALA A 181 11.17 8.47 14.76
CA ALA A 181 11.57 9.85 15.01
C ALA A 181 10.38 10.82 15.01
N SER A 182 9.39 10.60 14.13
CA SER A 182 8.20 11.46 14.05
C SER A 182 7.22 11.23 15.19
N PHE A 183 7.16 10.02 15.74
CA PHE A 183 6.25 9.64 16.82
C PHE A 183 6.87 9.85 18.21
N PHE A 184 8.17 10.20 18.28
CA PHE A 184 8.93 10.31 19.53
C PHE A 184 8.80 9.04 20.36
N VAL A 185 9.11 7.90 19.75
CA VAL A 185 8.91 6.58 20.36
C VAL A 185 9.87 6.40 21.53
N ASN A 186 9.35 5.92 22.67
CA ASN A 186 10.17 5.58 23.82
C ASN A 186 11.10 4.40 23.49
N GLU A 187 12.38 4.50 23.88
CA GLU A 187 13.40 3.46 23.61
C GLU A 187 13.00 2.08 24.16
N GLU A 188 12.25 2.02 25.27
CA GLU A 188 11.76 0.76 25.85
C GLU A 188 10.74 0.06 24.94
N ALA A 189 10.04 0.77 24.09
CA ALA A 189 9.05 0.20 23.16
C ALA A 189 9.67 -0.50 21.94
N HIS A 190 10.99 -0.39 21.76
CA HIS A 190 11.72 -1.05 20.65
C HIS A 190 12.15 -2.49 20.96
N HIS A 191 12.04 -2.97 22.21
CA HIS A 191 12.71 -4.18 22.68
C HIS A 191 11.82 -5.39 22.97
N ASP A 192 10.53 -5.33 22.68
CA ASP A 192 9.57 -6.45 22.79
C ASP A 192 8.97 -6.78 21.41
#